data_e5b21fef2f5d37f21f391b9b60be8cb9
#
_entry.id   e5b21fef2f5d37f21f391b9b60be8cb9
#
_cell.length_a   1.000
_cell.length_b   1.000
_cell.length_c   1.000
_cell.angle_alpha   90.00
_cell.angle_beta   90.00
_cell.angle_gamma   90.00
#
_symmetry.space_group_name_H-M   'P 1'
#
loop_
_entity.id
_entity.type
_entity.pdbx_description
1 polymer ?
#
loop_
_entity_poly.entity_id
_entity_poly.type
_entity_poly.pdbx_seq_one_letter_code
_entity_poly.pdbx_strand_id
1 'polypeptide(L)'
;TESAPFGTTEDRENAPRVTGDEKEATETLSPALEESAATAAAIGSEQRDISGSTPSPEDPQRYMEWAKLCHKELLRQLDFGRVEMDGLSDLKLRELMDSLITRAMGALDSGIPEDISRDLLKKIVLDESIGLGAIEDLLADPDVTEVMVNNYDDIYIEKAGKLSRTEVRFSSPEAVLATIERIISPLGRRIDESSPMVDARLKDGSRVNAIIPPLA
;
A
#
# COMPACT_ATOMS: atom_id res chain seq x y z
N THR A 1 -17.48 63.97 23.99
CA THR A 1 -18.25 64.80 23.07
C THR A 1 -18.27 64.06 21.72
N GLU A 2 -19.25 63.61 21.24
CA GLU A 2 -20.65 63.93 20.94
C GLU A 2 -21.02 63.00 19.76
N SER A 3 -21.91 62.07 20.02
CA SER A 3 -23.26 62.06 19.49
C SER A 3 -23.45 61.60 18.04
N ALA A 4 -24.18 60.48 17.97
CA ALA A 4 -24.95 60.04 16.82
C ALA A 4 -26.00 61.12 16.40
N PRO A 5 -26.80 60.93 15.28
CA PRO A 5 -27.81 59.90 15.21
C PRO A 5 -28.22 59.38 13.80
N PHE A 6 -28.93 58.26 13.79
CA PHE A 6 -30.17 57.88 13.12
C PHE A 6 -30.48 58.42 11.69
N GLY A 7 -30.86 57.49 10.83
CA GLY A 7 -31.66 57.75 9.65
C GLY A 7 -32.22 56.44 9.07
N THR A 8 -33.46 56.18 9.37
CA THR A 8 -34.40 55.15 8.87
C THR A 8 -34.86 55.48 7.46
N THR A 9 -35.24 54.44 6.71
CA THR A 9 -36.52 54.13 6.02
C THR A 9 -36.27 53.41 4.68
N GLU A 10 -36.82 52.21 4.61
CA GLU A 10 -37.89 51.71 3.74
C GLU A 10 -37.73 52.00 2.21
N ASP A 11 -37.61 50.92 1.46
CA ASP A 11 -38.56 50.54 0.40
C ASP A 11 -38.29 49.11 -0.04
N ARG A 12 -39.19 48.31 0.12
CA ARG A 12 -40.18 47.44 -0.47
C ARG A 12 -39.98 47.13 -1.96
N GLU A 13 -40.16 45.82 -2.19
CA GLU A 13 -40.81 45.20 -3.34
C GLU A 13 -39.97 45.01 -4.62
N ASN A 14 -39.49 43.82 -4.83
CA ASN A 14 -40.01 43.02 -5.98
C ASN A 14 -39.47 41.57 -5.95
N ALA A 15 -40.31 40.63 -5.60
CA ALA A 15 -40.10 39.21 -5.88
C ALA A 15 -40.79 38.84 -7.20
N PRO A 16 -40.15 38.04 -8.04
CA PRO A 16 -40.91 37.15 -8.93
C PRO A 16 -40.87 35.73 -8.37
N ARG A 17 -42.07 35.19 -8.18
CA ARG A 17 -42.35 33.75 -8.06
C ARG A 17 -41.80 33.06 -9.30
N VAL A 18 -41.01 32.03 -9.09
CA VAL A 18 -40.80 30.96 -10.09
C VAL A 18 -41.34 29.68 -9.51
N THR A 19 -42.35 29.19 -10.17
CA THR A 19 -43.02 27.91 -9.99
C THR A 19 -42.06 26.77 -10.26
N GLY A 20 -42.28 25.66 -9.52
CA GLY A 20 -41.50 24.46 -9.51
C GLY A 20 -41.26 23.77 -10.84
N ASP A 21 -40.19 23.06 -10.86
CA ASP A 21 -40.06 21.73 -11.48
C ASP A 21 -38.94 21.01 -10.72
N GLU A 22 -39.34 20.12 -9.84
CA GLU A 22 -38.47 19.07 -9.31
C GLU A 22 -38.17 18.12 -10.49
N LYS A 23 -36.97 18.22 -11.02
CA LYS A 23 -36.37 17.14 -11.81
C LYS A 23 -35.27 16.52 -10.97
N GLU A 24 -35.58 15.32 -10.47
CA GLU A 24 -34.60 14.32 -10.02
C GLU A 24 -33.40 14.31 -10.97
N ALA A 25 -32.26 14.80 -10.46
CA ALA A 25 -30.97 14.52 -11.08
C ALA A 25 -30.52 13.16 -10.54
N THR A 26 -30.92 12.09 -11.21
CA THR A 26 -30.21 10.81 -11.15
C THR A 26 -28.83 11.04 -11.75
N GLU A 27 -27.87 11.17 -10.90
CA GLU A 27 -26.45 11.20 -11.23
C GLU A 27 -26.07 9.82 -11.79
N THR A 28 -26.06 9.72 -13.10
CA THR A 28 -25.55 8.55 -13.82
C THR A 28 -24.05 8.48 -13.58
N LEU A 29 -23.64 7.51 -12.76
CA LEU A 29 -22.26 7.06 -12.61
C LEU A 29 -21.65 6.83 -14.00
N SER A 30 -20.46 7.41 -14.18
CA SER A 30 -19.71 7.40 -15.43
C SER A 30 -19.45 5.97 -15.91
N PRO A 31 -19.68 5.63 -17.18
CA PRO A 31 -19.52 4.26 -17.71
C PRO A 31 -18.11 3.67 -17.56
N ALA A 32 -17.11 4.48 -17.27
CA ALA A 32 -15.72 4.05 -17.06
C ALA A 32 -15.49 3.19 -15.79
N LEU A 33 -16.36 3.30 -14.78
CA LEU A 33 -16.25 2.51 -13.56
C LEU A 33 -16.90 1.13 -13.67
N GLU A 34 -17.93 1.02 -14.49
CA GLU A 34 -18.60 -0.27 -14.76
C GLU A 34 -17.75 -1.17 -15.68
N GLU A 35 -17.00 -0.58 -16.62
CA GLU A 35 -16.12 -1.33 -17.52
C GLU A 35 -14.92 -1.94 -16.79
N SER A 36 -14.38 -1.26 -15.76
CA SER A 36 -13.31 -1.77 -14.91
C SER A 36 -13.73 -2.97 -14.05
N ALA A 37 -14.95 -2.92 -13.49
CA ALA A 37 -15.49 -4.01 -12.67
C ALA A 37 -15.87 -5.25 -13.51
N ALA A 38 -16.36 -5.05 -14.73
CA ALA A 38 -16.71 -6.14 -15.64
C ALA A 38 -15.49 -6.87 -16.19
N THR A 39 -14.35 -6.15 -16.36
CA THR A 39 -13.10 -6.75 -16.85
C THR A 39 -12.45 -7.63 -15.77
N ALA A 40 -12.54 -7.25 -14.50
CA ALA A 40 -12.03 -8.04 -13.39
C ALA A 40 -12.77 -9.38 -13.20
N ALA A 41 -14.08 -9.42 -13.51
CA ALA A 41 -14.88 -10.63 -13.39
C ALA A 41 -14.69 -11.64 -14.54
N ALA A 42 -14.18 -11.20 -15.71
CA ALA A 42 -14.00 -12.03 -16.90
C ALA A 42 -12.65 -12.77 -16.97
N ILE A 43 -11.67 -12.42 -16.12
CA ILE A 43 -10.30 -12.96 -16.17
C ILE A 43 -10.12 -14.24 -15.33
N GLY A 44 -11.18 -14.73 -14.68
CA GLY A 44 -11.13 -15.86 -13.73
C GLY A 44 -10.88 -17.25 -14.33
N SER A 45 -10.48 -17.44 -15.59
CA SER A 45 -10.40 -18.77 -16.20
C SER A 45 -9.22 -19.10 -17.10
N GLU A 46 -8.16 -18.29 -17.19
CA GLU A 46 -6.93 -18.69 -17.91
C GLU A 46 -5.68 -18.53 -17.05
N GLN A 47 -5.37 -19.61 -16.30
CA GLN A 47 -4.03 -19.84 -15.76
C GLN A 47 -3.06 -20.07 -16.91
N ARG A 48 -2.12 -19.16 -17.14
CA ARG A 48 -0.88 -19.44 -17.85
C ARG A 48 0.30 -18.98 -17.02
N ASP A 49 1.09 -19.98 -16.63
CA ASP A 49 2.38 -19.84 -16.00
C ASP A 49 3.28 -18.87 -16.76
N ILE A 50 3.76 -17.84 -16.09
CA ILE A 50 4.90 -17.06 -16.55
C ILE A 50 6.01 -17.31 -15.52
N SER A 51 6.79 -18.38 -15.73
CA SER A 51 8.01 -18.63 -14.98
C SER A 51 9.14 -17.79 -15.56
N GLY A 52 9.43 -16.67 -14.94
CA GLY A 52 10.69 -15.95 -15.05
C GLY A 52 11.48 -16.20 -13.78
N SER A 53 12.45 -17.04 -13.86
CA SER A 53 13.57 -17.47 -13.01
C SER A 53 13.91 -16.64 -11.75
N THR A 54 13.01 -16.57 -10.80
CA THR A 54 13.31 -16.51 -9.37
C THR A 54 12.94 -17.88 -8.80
N PRO A 55 13.72 -18.50 -7.90
CA PRO A 55 13.29 -19.76 -7.30
C PRO A 55 11.98 -19.48 -6.56
N SER A 56 10.88 -19.89 -7.18
CA SER A 56 9.56 -19.85 -6.57
C SER A 56 9.63 -20.73 -5.33
N PRO A 57 9.31 -20.23 -4.13
CA PRO A 57 9.22 -21.10 -2.97
C PRO A 57 8.14 -22.13 -3.25
N GLU A 58 8.42 -23.42 -3.05
CA GLU A 58 7.46 -24.52 -3.29
C GLU A 58 6.15 -24.31 -2.50
N ASP A 59 6.18 -23.48 -1.45
CA ASP A 59 5.01 -23.03 -0.69
C ASP A 59 5.19 -21.58 -0.18
N PRO A 60 4.71 -20.56 -0.93
CA PRO A 60 4.80 -19.16 -0.53
C PRO A 60 4.16 -18.86 0.83
N GLN A 61 3.12 -19.59 1.22
CA GLN A 61 2.43 -19.36 2.48
C GLN A 61 3.31 -19.70 3.68
N ARG A 62 4.10 -20.77 3.59
CA ARG A 62 5.06 -21.15 4.65
C ARG A 62 6.13 -20.09 4.88
N TYR A 63 6.65 -19.47 3.79
CA TYR A 63 7.59 -18.36 3.92
C TYR A 63 6.96 -17.18 4.64
N MET A 64 5.68 -16.85 4.35
CA MET A 64 4.99 -15.74 5.02
C MET A 64 4.74 -16.01 6.52
N GLU A 65 4.45 -17.25 6.89
CA GLU A 65 4.34 -17.63 8.30
C GLU A 65 5.66 -17.43 9.05
N TRP A 66 6.77 -17.87 8.47
CA TRP A 66 8.10 -17.65 9.05
C TRP A 66 8.51 -16.19 9.03
N ALA A 67 8.18 -15.43 7.99
CA ALA A 67 8.42 -13.99 7.95
C ALA A 67 7.71 -13.26 9.11
N LYS A 68 6.45 -13.60 9.40
CA LYS A 68 5.73 -13.07 10.59
C LYS A 68 6.44 -13.38 11.89
N LEU A 69 6.92 -14.61 12.07
CA LEU A 69 7.66 -14.98 13.28
C LEU A 69 8.97 -14.21 13.41
N CYS A 70 9.70 -14.05 12.29
CA CYS A 70 10.93 -13.26 12.25
C CYS A 70 10.66 -11.78 12.54
N HIS A 71 9.62 -11.19 11.99
CA HIS A 71 9.21 -9.81 12.31
C HIS A 71 8.88 -9.63 13.79
N LYS A 72 8.13 -10.56 14.37
CA LYS A 72 7.80 -10.51 15.80
C LYS A 72 9.06 -10.56 16.67
N GLU A 73 10.00 -11.43 16.34
CA GLU A 73 11.28 -11.54 17.07
C GLU A 73 12.16 -10.30 16.84
N LEU A 74 12.17 -9.75 15.62
CA LEU A 74 12.87 -8.50 15.29
C LEU A 74 12.34 -7.34 16.12
N LEU A 75 11.03 -7.15 16.21
CA LEU A 75 10.40 -6.10 17.04
C LEU A 75 10.79 -6.28 18.51
N ARG A 76 10.75 -7.53 19.02
CA ARG A 76 11.20 -7.81 20.39
C ARG A 76 12.64 -7.38 20.62
N GLN A 77 13.54 -7.60 19.67
CA GLN A 77 14.96 -7.20 19.79
C GLN A 77 15.14 -5.69 19.69
N LEU A 78 14.35 -4.99 18.88
CA LEU A 78 14.36 -3.53 18.77
C LEU A 78 13.91 -2.88 20.08
N ASP A 79 12.81 -3.35 20.67
CA ASP A 79 12.27 -2.84 21.94
C ASP A 79 13.27 -3.00 23.11
N PHE A 80 13.91 -4.16 23.21
CA PHE A 80 14.89 -4.44 24.27
C PHE A 80 16.25 -3.77 24.03
N GLY A 81 16.63 -3.59 22.75
CA GLY A 81 17.95 -3.10 22.37
C GLY A 81 18.12 -1.58 22.41
N ARG A 82 17.04 -0.79 22.58
CA ARG A 82 17.06 0.69 22.45
C ARG A 82 17.89 1.13 21.24
N VAL A 83 17.61 0.54 20.09
CA VAL A 83 18.35 0.82 18.86
C VAL A 83 17.93 2.21 18.35
N GLU A 84 18.86 3.15 18.35
CA GLU A 84 18.64 4.47 17.74
C GLU A 84 18.77 4.33 16.22
N MET A 85 17.67 4.52 15.52
CA MET A 85 17.62 4.48 14.04
C MET A 85 17.62 5.88 13.43
N ASP A 86 17.38 6.91 14.26
CA ASP A 86 17.33 8.29 13.81
C ASP A 86 18.67 8.79 13.29
N GLY A 87 18.66 9.41 12.10
CA GLY A 87 19.86 10.00 11.51
C GLY A 87 20.83 9.04 10.83
N LEU A 88 20.47 7.75 10.71
CA LEU A 88 21.24 6.79 9.92
C LEU A 88 21.04 7.06 8.42
N SER A 89 22.11 6.89 7.63
CA SER A 89 21.97 6.82 6.18
C SER A 89 21.30 5.50 5.79
N ASP A 90 20.65 5.47 4.62
CA ASP A 90 19.95 4.29 4.10
C ASP A 90 20.85 3.04 4.09
N LEU A 91 22.13 3.20 3.74
CA LEU A 91 23.09 2.11 3.75
C LEU A 91 23.31 1.55 5.16
N LYS A 92 23.53 2.42 6.14
CA LYS A 92 23.74 2.02 7.54
C LYS A 92 22.49 1.42 8.16
N LEU A 93 21.31 1.95 7.81
CA LEU A 93 20.04 1.38 8.24
C LEU A 93 19.88 -0.04 7.68
N ARG A 94 20.21 -0.26 6.40
CA ARG A 94 20.14 -1.58 5.76
C ARG A 94 21.11 -2.57 6.40
N GLU A 95 22.35 -2.18 6.68
CA GLU A 95 23.35 -3.01 7.38
C GLU A 95 22.89 -3.37 8.81
N LEU A 96 22.35 -2.40 9.54
CA LEU A 96 21.82 -2.62 10.88
C LEU A 96 20.66 -3.61 10.86
N MET A 97 19.68 -3.39 9.97
CA MET A 97 18.51 -4.27 9.84
C MET A 97 18.91 -5.67 9.39
N ASP A 98 19.85 -5.80 8.47
CA ASP A 98 20.42 -7.09 8.05
C ASP A 98 21.01 -7.88 9.25
N SER A 99 21.76 -7.20 10.10
CA SER A 99 22.33 -7.78 11.32
C SER A 99 21.26 -8.20 12.33
N LEU A 100 20.24 -7.35 12.55
CA LEU A 100 19.14 -7.63 13.47
C LEU A 100 18.27 -8.80 13.00
N ILE A 101 17.96 -8.84 11.70
CA ILE A 101 17.21 -9.94 11.10
C ILE A 101 17.98 -11.25 11.20
N THR A 102 19.30 -11.22 10.94
CA THR A 102 20.15 -12.42 11.10
C THR A 102 20.10 -12.94 12.52
N ARG A 103 20.13 -12.05 13.54
CA ARG A 103 19.99 -12.45 14.95
C ARG A 103 18.59 -12.98 15.26
N ALA A 104 17.54 -12.34 14.74
CA ALA A 104 16.16 -12.80 14.92
C ALA A 104 15.96 -14.20 14.34
N MET A 105 16.47 -14.44 13.13
CA MET A 105 16.46 -15.75 12.51
C MET A 105 17.26 -16.78 13.31
N GLY A 106 18.44 -16.41 13.80
CA GLY A 106 19.25 -17.27 14.65
C GLY A 106 18.55 -17.69 15.94
N ALA A 107 17.74 -16.81 16.54
CA ALA A 107 16.91 -17.16 17.71
C ALA A 107 15.79 -18.16 17.38
N LEU A 108 15.38 -18.25 16.13
CA LEU A 108 14.31 -19.13 15.63
C LEU A 108 14.85 -20.36 14.87
N ASP A 109 16.17 -20.46 14.68
CA ASP A 109 16.80 -21.39 13.73
C ASP A 109 16.44 -22.85 13.99
N SER A 110 16.31 -23.25 15.24
CA SER A 110 15.89 -24.63 15.60
C SER A 110 14.45 -25.00 15.15
N GLY A 111 13.63 -24.02 14.82
CA GLY A 111 12.26 -24.20 14.34
C GLY A 111 12.11 -24.04 12.83
N ILE A 112 13.03 -23.31 12.16
CA ILE A 112 12.94 -23.07 10.71
C ILE A 112 13.24 -24.37 9.96
N PRO A 113 12.30 -24.90 9.15
CA PRO A 113 12.52 -26.12 8.38
C PRO A 113 13.71 -26.00 7.40
N GLU A 114 14.35 -27.13 7.11
CA GLU A 114 15.52 -27.17 6.21
C GLU A 114 15.18 -26.79 4.75
N ASP A 115 13.94 -27.03 4.34
CA ASP A 115 13.42 -26.68 3.01
C ASP A 115 13.12 -25.19 2.85
N ILE A 116 13.12 -24.40 3.94
CA ILE A 116 13.00 -22.93 3.90
C ILE A 116 14.38 -22.32 3.64
N SER A 117 14.55 -21.66 2.47
CA SER A 117 15.75 -20.88 2.18
C SER A 117 15.90 -19.70 3.14
N ARG A 118 17.00 -19.72 3.93
CA ARG A 118 17.29 -18.63 4.87
C ARG A 118 17.53 -17.29 4.16
N ASP A 119 18.18 -17.34 3.01
CA ASP A 119 18.48 -16.12 2.22
C ASP A 119 17.20 -15.49 1.68
N LEU A 120 16.28 -16.31 1.15
CA LEU A 120 14.99 -15.81 0.67
C LEU A 120 14.13 -15.29 1.83
N LEU A 121 14.06 -16.02 2.95
CA LEU A 121 13.33 -15.58 4.13
C LEU A 121 13.90 -14.26 4.67
N LYS A 122 15.22 -14.13 4.74
CA LYS A 122 15.90 -12.91 5.15
C LYS A 122 15.57 -11.74 4.23
N LYS A 123 15.61 -11.96 2.90
CA LYS A 123 15.22 -10.95 1.90
C LYS A 123 13.79 -10.49 2.13
N ILE A 124 12.83 -11.41 2.26
CA ILE A 124 11.42 -11.07 2.50
C ILE A 124 11.27 -10.19 3.75
N VAL A 125 11.88 -10.59 4.86
CA VAL A 125 11.80 -9.83 6.13
C VAL A 125 12.46 -8.45 5.99
N LEU A 126 13.59 -8.33 5.30
CA LEU A 126 14.28 -7.08 5.07
C LEU A 126 13.44 -6.12 4.21
N ASP A 127 12.92 -6.62 3.09
CA ASP A 127 12.12 -5.82 2.15
C ASP A 127 10.82 -5.33 2.83
N GLU A 128 10.17 -6.15 3.65
CA GLU A 128 8.99 -5.73 4.42
C GLU A 128 9.32 -4.79 5.60
N SER A 129 10.55 -4.83 6.13
CA SER A 129 10.93 -3.99 7.27
C SER A 129 11.34 -2.57 6.87
N ILE A 130 12.10 -2.41 5.80
CA ILE A 130 12.66 -1.11 5.36
C ILE A 130 12.50 -0.80 3.88
N GLY A 131 12.16 -1.79 3.05
CA GLY A 131 11.91 -1.65 1.62
C GLY A 131 10.43 -1.44 1.29
N LEU A 132 10.05 -1.75 0.06
CA LEU A 132 8.67 -1.71 -0.42
C LEU A 132 7.97 -3.08 -0.31
N GLY A 133 8.52 -3.96 0.52
CA GLY A 133 7.95 -5.27 0.80
C GLY A 133 7.89 -6.17 -0.44
N ALA A 134 6.81 -6.90 -0.52
CA ALA A 134 6.60 -7.87 -1.59
C ALA A 134 6.61 -7.29 -3.02
N ILE A 135 6.36 -5.99 -3.16
CA ILE A 135 6.33 -5.32 -4.47
C ILE A 135 7.68 -4.75 -4.92
N GLU A 136 8.74 -4.87 -4.11
CA GLU A 136 10.07 -4.34 -4.42
C GLU A 136 10.57 -4.82 -5.79
N ASP A 137 10.58 -6.14 -6.00
CA ASP A 137 11.06 -6.75 -7.25
C ASP A 137 10.11 -6.45 -8.43
N LEU A 138 8.80 -6.31 -8.18
CA LEU A 138 7.83 -5.95 -9.22
C LEU A 138 8.03 -4.52 -9.72
N LEU A 139 8.35 -3.59 -8.81
CA LEU A 139 8.64 -2.20 -9.15
C LEU A 139 10.01 -2.01 -9.82
N ALA A 140 10.95 -2.93 -9.56
CA ALA A 140 12.26 -2.92 -10.21
C ALA A 140 12.23 -3.50 -11.64
N ASP A 141 11.18 -4.23 -12.01
CA ASP A 141 11.03 -4.83 -13.34
C ASP A 141 10.61 -3.77 -14.38
N PRO A 142 11.44 -3.44 -15.38
CA PRO A 142 11.13 -2.41 -16.36
C PRO A 142 9.96 -2.73 -17.29
N ASP A 143 9.55 -4.00 -17.37
CA ASP A 143 8.42 -4.43 -18.17
C ASP A 143 7.08 -4.28 -17.45
N VAL A 144 7.09 -4.07 -16.12
CA VAL A 144 5.89 -3.83 -15.32
C VAL A 144 5.49 -2.37 -15.43
N THR A 145 4.29 -2.13 -15.95
CA THR A 145 3.72 -0.79 -16.12
C THR A 145 2.82 -0.38 -14.97
N GLU A 146 2.21 -1.35 -14.29
CA GLU A 146 1.33 -1.12 -13.14
C GLU A 146 1.40 -2.29 -12.15
N VAL A 147 1.31 -1.97 -10.86
CA VAL A 147 1.19 -2.94 -9.75
C VAL A 147 -0.08 -2.61 -8.96
N MET A 148 -0.97 -3.58 -8.83
CA MET A 148 -2.24 -3.44 -8.12
C MET A 148 -2.28 -4.42 -6.94
N VAL A 149 -2.39 -3.87 -5.73
CA VAL A 149 -2.49 -4.64 -4.49
C VAL A 149 -3.92 -4.56 -3.98
N ASN A 150 -4.73 -5.58 -4.25
CA ASN A 150 -6.12 -5.65 -3.79
C ASN A 150 -6.20 -6.17 -2.35
N ASN A 151 -5.27 -7.05 -1.99
CA ASN A 151 -5.13 -7.59 -0.64
C ASN A 151 -3.66 -7.99 -0.45
N TYR A 152 -3.25 -8.32 0.78
CA TYR A 152 -1.88 -8.76 1.09
C TYR A 152 -1.46 -10.03 0.29
N ASP A 153 -2.40 -10.85 -0.17
CA ASP A 153 -2.20 -12.08 -0.93
C ASP A 153 -2.83 -12.06 -2.33
N ASP A 154 -3.32 -10.90 -2.79
CA ASP A 154 -3.95 -10.73 -4.09
C ASP A 154 -3.36 -9.52 -4.82
N ILE A 155 -2.27 -9.78 -5.57
CA ILE A 155 -1.47 -8.78 -6.26
C ILE A 155 -1.48 -9.07 -7.76
N TYR A 156 -1.78 -8.03 -8.55
CA TYR A 156 -1.77 -8.06 -10.01
C TYR A 156 -0.70 -7.12 -10.54
N ILE A 157 -0.20 -7.46 -11.72
CA ILE A 157 0.69 -6.59 -12.50
C ILE A 157 0.16 -6.44 -13.92
N GLU A 158 0.47 -5.30 -14.53
CA GLU A 158 0.34 -5.11 -15.96
C GLU A 158 1.70 -5.18 -16.63
N LYS A 159 1.83 -6.02 -17.65
CA LYS A 159 2.98 -6.10 -18.56
C LYS A 159 2.51 -6.10 -20.00
N ALA A 160 3.05 -5.20 -20.82
CA ALA A 160 2.71 -5.10 -22.25
C ALA A 160 1.20 -5.02 -22.51
N GLY A 161 0.46 -4.29 -21.66
CA GLY A 161 -0.99 -4.12 -21.77
C GLY A 161 -1.82 -5.35 -21.35
N LYS A 162 -1.20 -6.33 -20.68
CA LYS A 162 -1.87 -7.52 -20.16
C LYS A 162 -1.82 -7.54 -18.64
N LEU A 163 -2.99 -7.65 -18.03
CA LEU A 163 -3.13 -7.85 -16.61
C LEU A 163 -2.94 -9.32 -16.26
N SER A 164 -2.12 -9.60 -15.24
CA SER A 164 -1.90 -10.95 -14.71
C SER A 164 -1.77 -10.93 -13.19
N ARG A 165 -2.32 -11.96 -12.54
CA ARG A 165 -2.12 -12.18 -11.11
C ARG A 165 -0.70 -12.70 -10.87
N THR A 166 -0.08 -12.25 -9.77
CA THR A 166 1.23 -12.74 -9.34
C THR A 166 1.08 -13.78 -8.22
N GLU A 167 2.14 -14.53 -7.96
CA GLU A 167 2.25 -15.38 -6.76
C GLU A 167 2.87 -14.63 -5.57
N VAL A 168 3.36 -13.42 -5.84
CA VAL A 168 3.94 -12.54 -4.83
C VAL A 168 2.87 -12.11 -3.84
N ARG A 169 3.21 -12.06 -2.57
CA ARG A 169 2.31 -11.64 -1.48
C ARG A 169 3.07 -10.98 -0.33
N PHE A 170 2.40 -10.14 0.40
CA PHE A 170 2.87 -9.66 1.70
C PHE A 170 2.62 -10.69 2.79
N SER A 171 3.34 -10.56 3.89
CA SER A 171 3.16 -11.43 5.05
C SER A 171 1.82 -11.20 5.78
N SER A 172 1.30 -9.97 5.73
CA SER A 172 0.05 -9.61 6.40
C SER A 172 -0.55 -8.30 5.85
N PRO A 173 -1.82 -7.98 6.18
CA PRO A 173 -2.42 -6.67 5.87
C PRO A 173 -1.62 -5.50 6.48
N GLU A 174 -1.05 -5.67 7.68
CA GLU A 174 -0.25 -4.65 8.35
C GLU A 174 1.05 -4.36 7.58
N ALA A 175 1.65 -5.38 6.92
CA ALA A 175 2.82 -5.18 6.05
C ALA A 175 2.47 -4.32 4.83
N VAL A 176 1.26 -4.46 4.27
CA VAL A 176 0.76 -3.57 3.20
C VAL A 176 0.65 -2.14 3.70
N LEU A 177 0.01 -1.92 4.85
CA LEU A 177 -0.14 -0.59 5.45
C LEU A 177 1.21 0.07 5.72
N ALA A 178 2.14 -0.65 6.33
CA ALA A 178 3.49 -0.16 6.59
C ALA A 178 4.23 0.21 5.29
N THR A 179 4.02 -0.53 4.21
CA THR A 179 4.59 -0.21 2.90
C THR A 179 3.96 1.06 2.32
N ILE A 180 2.63 1.22 2.39
CA ILE A 180 1.95 2.44 1.97
C ILE A 180 2.50 3.65 2.74
N GLU A 181 2.62 3.56 4.05
CA GLU A 181 3.17 4.62 4.90
C GLU A 181 4.60 5.00 4.50
N ARG A 182 5.47 4.02 4.24
CA ARG A 182 6.85 4.26 3.77
C ARG A 182 6.90 4.97 2.42
N ILE A 183 5.98 4.65 1.52
CA ILE A 183 5.90 5.29 0.21
C ILE A 183 5.48 6.77 0.34
N ILE A 184 4.47 7.07 1.18
CA ILE A 184 3.85 8.39 1.22
C ILE A 184 4.47 9.34 2.24
N SER A 185 5.09 8.83 3.33
CA SER A 185 5.73 9.65 4.37
C SER A 185 6.78 10.63 3.82
N PRO A 186 7.69 10.22 2.91
CA PRO A 186 8.67 11.14 2.33
C PRO A 186 8.05 12.26 1.48
N LEU A 187 6.77 12.11 1.10
CA LEU A 187 5.99 13.12 0.36
C LEU A 187 5.24 14.07 1.30
N GLY A 188 5.41 13.93 2.62
CA GLY A 188 4.68 14.70 3.63
C GLY A 188 3.18 14.35 3.66
N ARG A 189 2.80 13.18 3.17
CA ARG A 189 1.44 12.66 3.20
C ARG A 189 1.29 11.61 4.31
N ARG A 190 0.06 11.41 4.74
CA ARG A 190 -0.30 10.33 5.67
C ARG A 190 -1.60 9.69 5.23
N ILE A 191 -1.81 8.46 5.65
CA ILE A 191 -3.05 7.72 5.48
C ILE A 191 -3.43 7.13 6.83
N ASP A 192 -4.65 7.31 7.26
CA ASP A 192 -5.18 6.80 8.51
C ASP A 192 -6.71 6.68 8.42
N GLU A 193 -7.37 6.17 9.46
CA GLU A 193 -8.83 6.03 9.50
C GLU A 193 -9.59 7.35 9.28
N SER A 194 -8.97 8.50 9.61
CA SER A 194 -9.56 9.84 9.41
C SER A 194 -9.35 10.34 7.98
N SER A 195 -8.31 9.86 7.30
CA SER A 195 -7.96 10.18 5.93
C SER A 195 -7.57 8.89 5.20
N PRO A 196 -8.55 8.03 4.91
CA PRO A 196 -8.28 6.66 4.47
C PRO A 196 -7.95 6.52 2.98
N MET A 197 -7.72 7.62 2.27
CA MET A 197 -7.35 7.66 0.86
C MET A 197 -6.20 8.64 0.64
N VAL A 198 -5.26 8.24 -0.21
CA VAL A 198 -4.18 9.09 -0.68
C VAL A 198 -3.95 8.90 -2.17
N ASP A 199 -3.75 10.00 -2.88
CA ASP A 199 -3.24 10.06 -4.25
C ASP A 199 -1.97 10.91 -4.25
N ALA A 200 -0.87 10.35 -4.72
CA ALA A 200 0.43 10.98 -4.69
C ALA A 200 1.25 10.66 -5.94
N ARG A 201 2.26 11.51 -6.22
CA ARG A 201 3.28 11.24 -7.22
C ARG A 201 4.64 11.10 -6.55
N LEU A 202 5.33 10.04 -6.89
CA LEU A 202 6.69 9.79 -6.46
C LEU A 202 7.68 10.70 -7.20
N LYS A 203 8.93 10.74 -6.74
CA LYS A 203 9.99 11.56 -7.34
C LYS A 203 10.36 11.11 -8.76
N ASP A 204 10.20 9.84 -9.05
CA ASP A 204 10.41 9.24 -10.39
C ASP A 204 9.25 9.49 -11.36
N GLY A 205 8.16 10.12 -10.89
CA GLY A 205 6.96 10.42 -11.67
C GLY A 205 5.84 9.38 -11.57
N SER A 206 6.07 8.24 -10.95
CA SER A 206 5.07 7.21 -10.73
C SER A 206 3.92 7.73 -9.87
N ARG A 207 2.71 7.30 -10.17
CA ARG A 207 1.51 7.63 -9.39
C ARG A 207 1.21 6.52 -8.40
N VAL A 208 0.92 6.90 -7.18
CA VAL A 208 0.45 5.99 -6.13
C VAL A 208 -0.93 6.43 -5.69
N ASN A 209 -1.87 5.50 -5.74
CA ASN A 209 -3.20 5.66 -5.16
C ASN A 209 -3.40 4.55 -4.14
N ALA A 210 -3.76 4.90 -2.91
CA ALA A 210 -4.04 3.93 -1.87
C ALA A 210 -5.33 4.27 -1.13
N ILE A 211 -6.10 3.24 -0.81
CA ILE A 211 -7.34 3.30 -0.04
C ILE A 211 -7.26 2.22 1.03
N ILE A 212 -7.61 2.58 2.27
CA ILE A 212 -7.58 1.68 3.42
C ILE A 212 -8.96 1.65 4.11
N PRO A 213 -9.24 0.72 5.02
CA PRO A 213 -10.44 0.78 5.86
C PRO A 213 -10.58 2.14 6.55
N PRO A 214 -11.81 2.68 6.69
CA PRO A 214 -13.11 2.04 6.43
C PRO A 214 -13.63 2.16 4.98
N LEU A 215 -12.85 2.65 4.04
CA LEU A 215 -13.28 2.81 2.63
C LEU A 215 -12.92 1.60 1.75
N ALA A 216 -11.96 0.78 2.14
CA ALA A 216 -11.57 -0.43 1.44
C ALA A 216 -12.06 -1.68 2.17
#